data_95a5e60726bd7cadec31d6531c170d6e
#
_entry.id   95a5e60726bd7cadec31d6531c170d6e
#
_cell.length_a   1.000
_cell.length_b   1.000
_cell.length_c   1.000
_cell.angle_alpha   90.00
_cell.angle_beta   90.00
_cell.angle_gamma   90.00
#
_symmetry.space_group_name_H-M   'P 1'
#
loop_
_entity.id
_entity.type
_entity.pdbx_description
1 polymer ?
#
loop_
_entity_poly.entity_id
_entity_poly.type
_entity_poly.pdbx_seq_one_letter_code
_entity_poly.pdbx_strand_id
1 'polypeptide(L)'
;YLSLTDSQNSSYRVKLEVSPAAWDIQNLKGIPPRKVTPSNSDLRAIEKEQSLVRKAQKNDSELANWQAGFIQPVKGRISGNFGGQRIMNGVKKNPHSGMDIAAPEGTPVKAASDGVVTLAEPDLFYSGNVIILDHGYGLHTIYAHLSKMDVQPGDVVKKGQVIGLVGKTGRVTGPHLHWGASLNGVKFNPQSLLNINKNNDFCFTL
;
A
#
# COMPACT_ATOMS: atom_id res chain seq x y z
N TYR A 1 -13.14 -10.01 -19.72
CA TYR A 1 -13.93 -8.87 -20.17
C TYR A 1 -14.10 -7.88 -19.03
N LEU A 2 -13.92 -6.59 -19.29
CA LEU A 2 -14.37 -5.49 -18.43
C LEU A 2 -15.75 -5.06 -18.90
N SER A 3 -16.73 -4.99 -18.00
CA SER A 3 -18.06 -4.47 -18.31
C SER A 3 -18.22 -3.13 -17.58
N LEU A 4 -18.60 -2.10 -18.30
CA LEU A 4 -18.92 -0.78 -17.79
C LEU A 4 -20.38 -0.49 -18.12
N THR A 5 -21.12 0.04 -17.15
CA THR A 5 -22.48 0.51 -17.35
C THR A 5 -22.50 2.00 -17.03
N ASP A 6 -22.97 2.82 -17.98
CA ASP A 6 -23.07 4.26 -17.77
C ASP A 6 -24.38 4.64 -17.03
N SER A 7 -24.53 5.92 -16.74
CA SER A 7 -25.71 6.45 -16.04
C SER A 7 -27.03 6.34 -16.85
N GLN A 8 -26.92 6.04 -18.16
CA GLN A 8 -28.04 5.80 -19.05
C GLN A 8 -28.35 4.31 -19.25
N ASN A 9 -27.71 3.45 -18.42
CA ASN A 9 -27.86 1.99 -18.45
C ASN A 9 -27.31 1.32 -19.72
N SER A 10 -26.47 2.02 -20.50
CA SER A 10 -25.76 1.44 -21.64
C SER A 10 -24.57 0.61 -21.15
N SER A 11 -24.46 -0.62 -21.63
CA SER A 11 -23.38 -1.54 -21.24
C SER A 11 -22.33 -1.67 -22.32
N TYR A 12 -21.09 -1.44 -21.96
CA TYR A 12 -19.90 -1.60 -22.80
C TYR A 12 -19.09 -2.79 -22.33
N ARG A 13 -18.65 -3.65 -23.25
CA ARG A 13 -17.76 -4.76 -22.97
C ARG A 13 -16.44 -4.59 -23.70
N VAL A 14 -15.35 -4.60 -22.95
CA VAL A 14 -14.00 -4.60 -23.49
C VAL A 14 -13.35 -5.95 -23.20
N LYS A 15 -12.85 -6.62 -24.23
CA LYS A 15 -12.04 -7.84 -24.06
C LYS A 15 -10.68 -7.45 -23.51
N LEU A 16 -10.33 -8.00 -22.36
CA LEU A 16 -8.99 -7.85 -21.79
C LEU A 16 -8.17 -9.10 -22.13
N GLU A 17 -6.96 -8.89 -22.62
CA GLU A 17 -5.96 -9.94 -22.77
C GLU A 17 -5.10 -9.98 -21.51
N VAL A 18 -5.08 -11.13 -20.84
CA VAL A 18 -4.25 -11.36 -19.67
C VAL A 18 -3.06 -12.20 -20.09
N SER A 19 -1.88 -11.60 -20.05
CA SER A 19 -0.63 -12.28 -20.35
C SER A 19 0.05 -12.77 -19.06
N PRO A 20 0.73 -13.92 -19.10
CA PRO A 20 1.58 -14.36 -17.98
C PRO A 20 2.66 -13.32 -17.71
N ALA A 21 2.86 -12.98 -16.44
CA ALA A 21 3.94 -12.10 -16.00
C ALA A 21 5.06 -12.93 -15.35
N ALA A 22 6.31 -12.61 -15.65
CA ALA A 22 7.45 -13.11 -14.90
C ALA A 22 7.61 -12.28 -13.62
N TRP A 23 7.54 -12.94 -12.48
CA TRP A 23 7.68 -12.30 -11.17
C TRP A 23 9.07 -12.57 -10.59
N ASP A 24 9.69 -11.54 -10.01
CA ASP A 24 10.95 -11.67 -9.30
C ASP A 24 10.82 -12.62 -8.12
N ILE A 25 11.85 -13.42 -7.87
CA ILE A 25 11.97 -14.24 -6.67
C ILE A 25 12.96 -13.57 -5.72
N GLN A 26 12.49 -13.16 -4.55
CA GLN A 26 13.30 -12.54 -3.51
C GLN A 26 13.60 -13.54 -2.39
N ASN A 27 14.88 -13.90 -2.23
CA ASN A 27 15.35 -14.72 -1.12
C ASN A 27 15.81 -13.82 0.04
N LEU A 28 15.00 -13.71 1.09
CA LEU A 28 15.26 -12.90 2.27
C LEU A 28 15.77 -13.80 3.40
N LYS A 29 16.94 -13.44 3.96
CA LYS A 29 17.57 -14.15 5.09
C LYS A 29 17.64 -13.24 6.32
N GLY A 30 17.85 -13.84 7.52
CA GLY A 30 17.99 -13.08 8.75
C GLY A 30 16.70 -12.53 9.34
N ILE A 31 15.54 -12.98 8.86
CA ILE A 31 14.25 -12.63 9.45
C ILE A 31 14.06 -13.43 10.76
N PRO A 32 13.62 -12.79 11.87
CA PRO A 32 13.35 -13.52 13.09
C PRO A 32 12.41 -14.71 12.84
N PRO A 33 12.73 -15.94 13.31
CA PRO A 33 11.92 -17.14 13.02
C PRO A 33 10.43 -16.99 13.34
N ARG A 34 10.09 -16.32 14.46
CA ARG A 34 8.71 -16.01 14.86
C ARG A 34 7.97 -15.22 13.79
N LYS A 35 8.65 -14.30 13.07
CA LYS A 35 8.04 -13.49 11.99
C LYS A 35 7.89 -14.28 10.68
N VAL A 36 8.58 -15.42 10.54
CA VAL A 36 8.44 -16.32 9.40
C VAL A 36 7.40 -17.39 9.67
N THR A 37 7.46 -18.03 10.84
CA THR A 37 6.51 -19.08 11.27
C THR A 37 5.89 -18.67 12.61
N PRO A 38 4.78 -17.91 12.60
CA PRO A 38 4.11 -17.44 13.79
C PRO A 38 3.55 -18.60 14.62
N SER A 39 3.49 -18.41 15.94
CA SER A 39 2.77 -19.31 16.86
C SER A 39 1.25 -19.15 16.71
N ASN A 40 0.48 -20.05 17.30
CA ASN A 40 -0.98 -19.94 17.31
C ASN A 40 -1.49 -18.67 18.02
N SER A 41 -0.77 -18.18 19.04
CA SER A 41 -1.09 -16.90 19.69
C SER A 41 -0.82 -15.71 18.76
N ASP A 42 0.29 -15.75 18.00
CA ASP A 42 0.61 -14.74 17.01
C ASP A 42 -0.42 -14.70 15.89
N LEU A 43 -0.86 -15.86 15.41
CA LEU A 43 -1.88 -15.95 14.35
C LEU A 43 -3.19 -15.28 14.77
N ARG A 44 -3.63 -15.45 16.03
CA ARG A 44 -4.83 -14.74 16.53
C ARG A 44 -4.64 -13.23 16.59
N ALA A 45 -3.45 -12.74 16.97
CA ALA A 45 -3.13 -11.32 16.95
C ALA A 45 -3.13 -10.78 15.52
N ILE A 46 -2.45 -11.50 14.60
CA ILE A 46 -2.40 -11.15 13.17
C ILE A 46 -3.81 -11.05 12.56
N GLU A 47 -4.72 -11.96 12.90
CA GLU A 47 -6.10 -11.94 12.40
C GLU A 47 -6.85 -10.68 12.86
N LYS A 48 -6.69 -10.27 14.12
CA LYS A 48 -7.25 -9.01 14.65
C LYS A 48 -6.68 -7.80 13.90
N GLU A 49 -5.36 -7.75 13.73
CA GLU A 49 -4.66 -6.68 13.00
C GLU A 49 -5.14 -6.59 11.54
N GLN A 50 -5.26 -7.73 10.86
CA GLN A 50 -5.80 -7.77 9.49
C GLN A 50 -7.26 -7.29 9.44
N SER A 51 -8.05 -7.53 10.50
CA SER A 51 -9.41 -7.01 10.59
C SER A 51 -9.42 -5.48 10.70
N LEU A 52 -8.49 -4.88 11.49
CA LEU A 52 -8.33 -3.43 11.57
C LEU A 52 -7.97 -2.82 10.22
N VAL A 53 -6.99 -3.41 9.53
CA VAL A 53 -6.59 -2.97 8.19
C VAL A 53 -7.75 -3.07 7.20
N ARG A 54 -8.47 -4.20 7.19
CA ARG A 54 -9.66 -4.34 6.31
C ARG A 54 -10.76 -3.33 6.63
N LYS A 55 -10.97 -3.01 7.92
CA LYS A 55 -11.95 -2.00 8.34
C LYS A 55 -11.53 -0.60 7.85
N ALA A 56 -10.25 -0.25 8.00
CA ALA A 56 -9.72 1.02 7.52
C ALA A 56 -9.85 1.20 5.99
N GLN A 57 -9.73 0.10 5.23
CA GLN A 57 -9.87 0.09 3.77
C GLN A 57 -11.32 -0.04 3.27
N LYS A 58 -12.28 -0.15 4.17
CA LYS A 58 -13.73 -0.08 3.83
C LYS A 58 -14.28 1.34 3.96
N ASN A 59 -13.54 2.25 4.58
CA ASN A 59 -13.88 3.66 4.55
C ASN A 59 -13.78 4.12 3.10
N ASP A 60 -14.88 4.63 2.59
CA ASP A 60 -15.02 5.08 1.21
C ASP A 60 -15.61 6.49 1.26
N SER A 61 -14.72 7.48 1.17
CA SER A 61 -15.16 8.86 1.03
C SER A 61 -15.53 9.12 -0.43
N GLU A 62 -16.64 9.80 -0.66
CA GLU A 62 -17.05 10.23 -2.00
C GLU A 62 -16.20 11.39 -2.54
N LEU A 63 -15.22 11.85 -1.76
CA LEU A 63 -14.31 12.92 -2.15
C LEU A 63 -13.14 12.35 -2.97
N ALA A 64 -13.02 12.79 -4.22
CA ALA A 64 -11.90 12.44 -5.09
C ALA A 64 -10.61 13.20 -4.68
N ASN A 65 -9.97 12.77 -3.59
CA ASN A 65 -8.76 13.40 -3.06
C ASN A 65 -7.49 13.12 -3.90
N TRP A 66 -7.61 12.30 -4.95
CA TRP A 66 -6.50 11.93 -5.83
C TRP A 66 -6.38 12.77 -7.11
N GLN A 67 -7.27 13.76 -7.32
CA GLN A 67 -7.26 14.61 -8.53
C GLN A 67 -5.95 15.38 -8.73
N ALA A 68 -5.24 15.71 -7.63
CA ALA A 68 -3.91 16.30 -7.68
C ALA A 68 -2.83 15.30 -8.17
N GLY A 69 -3.21 14.04 -8.41
CA GLY A 69 -2.37 12.92 -8.77
C GLY A 69 -1.46 12.44 -7.64
N PHE A 70 -0.53 11.55 -7.94
CA PHE A 70 0.32 10.89 -6.95
C PHE A 70 1.80 11.22 -7.13
N ILE A 71 2.52 11.23 -5.99
CA ILE A 71 3.98 11.29 -5.93
C ILE A 71 4.54 10.05 -5.25
N GLN A 72 5.80 9.72 -5.53
CA GLN A 72 6.53 8.72 -4.77
C GLN A 72 6.73 9.25 -3.34
N PRO A 73 6.31 8.48 -2.29
CA PRO A 73 6.24 8.98 -0.92
C PRO A 73 7.61 9.20 -0.25
N VAL A 74 8.65 8.54 -0.74
CA VAL A 74 10.03 8.70 -0.25
C VAL A 74 11.01 8.56 -1.41
N LYS A 75 12.08 9.35 -1.41
CA LYS A 75 13.18 9.16 -2.36
C LYS A 75 14.03 7.97 -1.92
N GLY A 76 14.28 7.04 -2.84
CA GLY A 76 15.07 5.84 -2.55
C GLY A 76 15.07 4.86 -3.71
N ARG A 77 15.92 3.83 -3.59
CA ARG A 77 15.99 2.73 -4.56
C ARG A 77 14.84 1.74 -4.32
N ILE A 78 14.15 1.33 -5.39
CA ILE A 78 13.20 0.21 -5.30
C ILE A 78 13.96 -1.05 -4.91
N SER A 79 13.64 -1.63 -3.77
CA SER A 79 14.28 -2.82 -3.21
C SER A 79 13.37 -4.06 -3.22
N GLY A 80 12.07 -3.88 -3.50
CA GLY A 80 11.11 -4.95 -3.65
C GLY A 80 9.93 -4.52 -4.51
N ASN A 81 9.68 -5.27 -5.60
CA ASN A 81 8.57 -4.99 -6.52
C ASN A 81 7.26 -5.62 -6.03
N PHE A 82 6.13 -5.01 -6.39
CA PHE A 82 4.81 -5.62 -6.24
C PHE A 82 4.75 -6.96 -6.99
N GLY A 83 4.08 -7.96 -6.40
CA GLY A 83 3.90 -9.29 -7.01
C GLY A 83 5.11 -10.22 -6.85
N GLY A 84 6.29 -9.70 -6.48
CA GLY A 84 7.50 -10.51 -6.29
C GLY A 84 7.29 -11.65 -5.29
N GLN A 85 7.68 -12.87 -5.68
CA GLN A 85 7.59 -14.04 -4.82
C GLN A 85 8.64 -13.96 -3.71
N ARG A 86 8.23 -13.99 -2.46
CA ARG A 86 9.13 -13.95 -1.30
C ARG A 86 9.39 -15.33 -0.74
N ILE A 87 10.68 -15.65 -0.57
CA ILE A 87 11.16 -16.83 0.17
C ILE A 87 11.91 -16.28 1.39
N MET A 88 11.35 -16.48 2.59
CA MET A 88 11.88 -15.93 3.85
C MET A 88 12.51 -17.06 4.67
N ASN A 89 13.82 -17.00 4.89
CA ASN A 89 14.58 -18.06 5.56
C ASN A 89 14.30 -19.46 4.95
N GLY A 90 14.17 -19.55 3.61
CA GLY A 90 13.83 -20.79 2.91
C GLY A 90 12.33 -21.13 2.84
N VAL A 91 11.46 -20.37 3.52
CA VAL A 91 10.00 -20.61 3.52
C VAL A 91 9.30 -19.71 2.51
N LYS A 92 8.59 -20.33 1.55
CA LYS A 92 7.78 -19.59 0.57
C LYS A 92 6.64 -18.86 1.27
N LYS A 93 6.45 -17.58 0.95
CA LYS A 93 5.39 -16.70 1.47
C LYS A 93 4.50 -16.20 0.34
N ASN A 94 3.42 -15.51 0.70
CA ASN A 94 2.58 -14.83 -0.27
C ASN A 94 3.40 -13.81 -1.07
N PRO A 95 3.04 -13.56 -2.33
CA PRO A 95 3.65 -12.52 -3.14
C PRO A 95 3.63 -11.16 -2.44
N HIS A 96 4.59 -10.32 -2.76
CA HIS A 96 4.71 -8.98 -2.19
C HIS A 96 3.51 -8.12 -2.57
N SER A 97 2.83 -7.56 -1.56
CA SER A 97 1.56 -6.84 -1.73
C SER A 97 1.70 -5.32 -1.91
N GLY A 98 2.90 -4.84 -2.14
CA GLY A 98 3.23 -3.43 -2.35
C GLY A 98 4.61 -3.29 -2.99
N MET A 99 5.21 -2.13 -2.85
CA MET A 99 6.55 -1.80 -3.31
C MET A 99 7.40 -1.40 -2.10
N ASP A 100 8.63 -1.90 -2.02
CA ASP A 100 9.58 -1.48 -0.99
C ASP A 100 10.57 -0.46 -1.56
N ILE A 101 10.74 0.65 -0.85
CA ILE A 101 11.64 1.75 -1.20
C ILE A 101 12.69 1.87 -0.10
N ALA A 102 13.91 1.44 -0.38
CA ALA A 102 15.02 1.52 0.56
C ALA A 102 15.42 2.99 0.78
N ALA A 103 15.46 3.40 2.04
CA ALA A 103 15.90 4.72 2.48
C ALA A 103 16.42 4.62 3.92
N PRO A 104 17.33 5.52 4.34
CA PRO A 104 17.83 5.55 5.72
C PRO A 104 16.68 5.70 6.73
N GLU A 105 16.84 5.08 7.89
CA GLU A 105 15.91 5.27 9.02
C GLU A 105 15.82 6.76 9.37
N GLY A 106 14.62 7.27 9.65
CA GLY A 106 14.36 8.69 9.90
C GLY A 106 14.14 9.54 8.65
N THR A 107 14.26 8.98 7.43
CA THR A 107 13.92 9.73 6.20
C THR A 107 12.43 10.10 6.20
N PRO A 108 12.06 11.37 5.91
CA PRO A 108 10.65 11.78 5.87
C PRO A 108 9.84 11.02 4.82
N VAL A 109 8.69 10.48 5.25
CA VAL A 109 7.68 9.84 4.41
C VAL A 109 6.55 10.82 4.16
N LYS A 110 6.20 11.02 2.90
CA LYS A 110 5.18 11.97 2.48
C LYS A 110 3.90 11.27 2.06
N ALA A 111 2.75 11.92 2.28
CA ALA A 111 1.49 11.50 1.68
C ALA A 111 1.62 11.53 0.15
N ALA A 112 1.31 10.41 -0.50
CA ALA A 112 1.45 10.28 -1.96
C ALA A 112 0.44 11.15 -2.72
N SER A 113 -0.73 11.40 -2.13
CA SER A 113 -1.78 12.31 -2.63
C SER A 113 -2.53 12.92 -1.45
N ASP A 114 -3.47 13.83 -1.73
CA ASP A 114 -4.42 14.31 -0.72
C ASP A 114 -5.23 13.11 -0.20
N GLY A 115 -5.66 13.15 1.06
CA GLY A 115 -6.45 12.06 1.64
C GLY A 115 -6.79 12.26 3.10
N VAL A 116 -7.49 11.29 3.65
CA VAL A 116 -7.85 11.22 5.07
C VAL A 116 -7.17 10.00 5.69
N VAL A 117 -6.57 10.16 6.87
CA VAL A 117 -5.99 9.04 7.61
C VAL A 117 -7.10 8.15 8.15
N THR A 118 -7.17 6.91 7.69
CA THR A 118 -8.14 5.92 8.19
C THR A 118 -7.55 4.95 9.20
N LEU A 119 -6.22 4.84 9.24
CA LEU A 119 -5.48 4.07 10.24
C LEU A 119 -4.12 4.72 10.50
N ALA A 120 -3.73 4.79 11.77
CA ALA A 120 -2.36 5.05 12.22
C ALA A 120 -2.13 4.16 13.44
N GLU A 121 -1.57 2.95 13.23
CA GLU A 121 -1.50 1.90 14.25
C GLU A 121 -0.05 1.48 14.47
N PRO A 122 0.44 1.48 15.73
CA PRO A 122 1.78 1.03 16.04
C PRO A 122 1.88 -0.49 16.14
N ASP A 123 3.09 -1.00 15.96
CA ASP A 123 3.54 -2.34 16.34
C ASP A 123 2.76 -3.54 15.80
N LEU A 124 2.11 -3.39 14.63
CA LEU A 124 1.49 -4.53 13.98
C LEU A 124 2.53 -5.62 13.66
N PHE A 125 2.15 -6.87 13.80
CA PHE A 125 3.06 -8.01 13.75
C PHE A 125 3.94 -8.04 12.50
N TYR A 126 3.35 -7.83 11.31
CA TYR A 126 4.11 -7.80 10.05
C TYR A 126 4.48 -6.40 9.61
N SER A 127 3.55 -5.45 9.71
CA SER A 127 3.69 -4.11 9.15
C SER A 127 4.46 -3.15 10.06
N GLY A 128 4.61 -3.49 11.35
CA GLY A 128 5.12 -2.54 12.34
C GLY A 128 4.20 -1.32 12.44
N ASN A 129 4.77 -0.13 12.53
CA ASN A 129 3.97 1.10 12.52
C ASN A 129 3.46 1.36 11.10
N VAL A 130 2.15 1.55 10.96
CA VAL A 130 1.47 1.65 9.68
C VAL A 130 0.48 2.80 9.64
N ILE A 131 0.46 3.52 8.51
CA ILE A 131 -0.54 4.52 8.17
C ILE A 131 -1.31 4.03 6.95
N ILE A 132 -2.63 4.25 6.92
CA ILE A 132 -3.48 4.06 5.74
C ILE A 132 -4.17 5.39 5.46
N LEU A 133 -4.10 5.82 4.19
CA LEU A 133 -4.83 6.98 3.68
C LEU A 133 -5.96 6.52 2.76
N ASP A 134 -7.14 7.07 2.96
CA ASP A 134 -8.27 7.03 2.04
C ASP A 134 -8.17 8.23 1.09
N HIS A 135 -8.18 7.95 -0.21
CA HIS A 135 -8.16 8.96 -1.28
C HIS A 135 -9.53 9.13 -1.94
N GLY A 136 -10.55 8.41 -1.45
CA GLY A 136 -11.90 8.39 -1.98
C GLY A 136 -12.14 7.29 -3.01
N TYR A 137 -13.42 6.97 -3.22
CA TYR A 137 -13.89 5.95 -4.17
C TYR A 137 -13.21 4.58 -4.01
N GLY A 138 -12.96 4.17 -2.75
CA GLY A 138 -12.33 2.90 -2.41
C GLY A 138 -10.82 2.83 -2.67
N LEU A 139 -10.18 3.95 -3.06
CA LEU A 139 -8.74 4.00 -3.30
C LEU A 139 -7.97 4.31 -2.02
N HIS A 140 -7.10 3.40 -1.60
CA HIS A 140 -6.29 3.55 -0.39
C HIS A 140 -4.80 3.35 -0.68
N THR A 141 -3.94 4.07 0.08
CA THR A 141 -2.51 3.80 0.13
C THR A 141 -2.07 3.44 1.55
N ILE A 142 -1.03 2.59 1.63
CA ILE A 142 -0.50 2.02 2.87
C ILE A 142 0.97 2.39 2.97
N TYR A 143 1.39 2.85 4.16
CA TYR A 143 2.76 3.22 4.51
C TYR A 143 3.17 2.43 5.75
N ALA A 144 4.06 1.45 5.60
CA ALA A 144 4.42 0.56 6.70
C ALA A 144 5.91 0.57 7.02
N HIS A 145 6.28 -0.09 8.12
CA HIS A 145 7.63 -0.18 8.69
C HIS A 145 8.17 1.15 9.22
N LEU A 146 7.28 2.10 9.55
CA LEU A 146 7.65 3.43 10.00
C LEU A 146 8.36 3.39 11.36
N SER A 147 9.31 4.30 11.59
CA SER A 147 9.89 4.55 12.93
C SER A 147 9.03 5.51 13.74
N LYS A 148 8.32 6.42 13.05
CA LYS A 148 7.44 7.43 13.67
C LYS A 148 6.24 7.68 12.76
N MET A 149 5.11 7.94 13.36
CA MET A 149 3.89 8.43 12.71
C MET A 149 3.61 9.84 13.26
N ASP A 150 3.38 10.80 12.36
CA ASP A 150 3.14 12.21 12.69
C ASP A 150 1.68 12.62 12.45
N VAL A 151 0.80 11.64 12.24
CA VAL A 151 -0.63 11.82 11.98
C VAL A 151 -1.44 10.78 12.75
N GLN A 152 -2.73 11.05 12.93
CA GLN A 152 -3.69 10.18 13.60
C GLN A 152 -4.95 9.95 12.74
N PRO A 153 -5.75 8.91 13.02
CA PRO A 153 -7.00 8.67 12.30
C PRO A 153 -7.94 9.89 12.34
N GLY A 154 -8.48 10.27 11.19
CA GLY A 154 -9.32 11.44 10.98
C GLY A 154 -8.56 12.67 10.46
N ASP A 155 -7.23 12.71 10.52
CA ASP A 155 -6.46 13.82 9.97
C ASP A 155 -6.61 13.89 8.44
N VAL A 156 -6.83 15.12 7.94
CA VAL A 156 -6.78 15.43 6.51
C VAL A 156 -5.36 15.82 6.13
N VAL A 157 -4.78 15.11 5.18
CA VAL A 157 -3.41 15.33 4.72
C VAL A 157 -3.37 15.82 3.28
N LYS A 158 -2.36 16.60 2.94
CA LYS A 158 -2.10 17.09 1.59
C LYS A 158 -0.97 16.32 0.92
N LYS A 159 -1.05 16.17 -0.41
CA LYS A 159 0.03 15.59 -1.22
C LYS A 159 1.38 16.24 -0.88
N GLY A 160 2.38 15.43 -0.55
CA GLY A 160 3.70 15.90 -0.17
C GLY A 160 3.87 16.28 1.30
N GLN A 161 2.79 16.32 2.09
CA GLN A 161 2.88 16.51 3.54
C GLN A 161 3.62 15.34 4.18
N VAL A 162 4.54 15.62 5.11
CA VAL A 162 5.20 14.58 5.91
C VAL A 162 4.19 13.96 6.85
N ILE A 163 4.05 12.64 6.82
CA ILE A 163 3.12 11.86 7.65
C ILE A 163 3.82 10.93 8.63
N GLY A 164 5.14 10.75 8.48
CA GLY A 164 5.96 9.91 9.35
C GLY A 164 7.38 9.79 8.84
N LEU A 165 8.13 8.86 9.43
CA LEU A 165 9.54 8.63 9.13
C LEU A 165 9.78 7.16 8.77
N VAL A 166 10.68 6.91 7.81
CA VAL A 166 11.14 5.56 7.47
C VAL A 166 11.71 4.88 8.70
N GLY A 167 11.41 3.62 8.87
CA GLY A 167 11.92 2.80 9.96
C GLY A 167 12.27 1.39 9.52
N LYS A 168 12.29 0.50 10.52
CA LYS A 168 12.55 -0.93 10.37
C LYS A 168 11.67 -1.76 11.30
N THR A 169 10.47 -1.25 11.61
CA THR A 169 9.51 -1.95 12.50
C THR A 169 8.81 -3.10 11.78
N GLY A 170 8.31 -4.07 12.53
CA GLY A 170 7.61 -5.22 11.96
C GLY A 170 8.52 -6.32 11.39
N ARG A 171 8.20 -6.85 10.20
CA ARG A 171 8.93 -7.95 9.54
C ARG A 171 9.78 -7.42 8.38
N VAL A 172 11.00 -7.06 8.68
CA VAL A 172 11.92 -6.43 7.73
C VAL A 172 13.34 -7.00 7.85
N THR A 173 14.18 -6.78 6.84
CA THR A 173 15.62 -7.08 6.85
C THR A 173 16.48 -5.83 7.03
N GLY A 174 15.91 -4.65 6.88
CA GLY A 174 16.62 -3.36 7.00
C GLY A 174 15.66 -2.19 6.77
N PRO A 175 16.12 -0.95 6.97
CA PRO A 175 15.27 0.24 6.83
C PRO A 175 14.74 0.43 5.42
N HIS A 176 13.43 0.58 5.28
CA HIS A 176 12.73 0.89 4.04
C HIS A 176 11.28 1.33 4.32
N LEU A 177 10.67 1.99 3.36
CA LEU A 177 9.22 2.17 3.33
C LEU A 177 8.59 1.03 2.52
N HIS A 178 7.65 0.30 3.11
CA HIS A 178 6.69 -0.49 2.32
C HIS A 178 5.53 0.41 1.92
N TRP A 179 5.35 0.61 0.62
CA TRP A 179 4.24 1.39 0.05
C TRP A 179 3.29 0.48 -0.71
N GLY A 180 2.04 0.42 -0.28
CA GLY A 180 0.98 -0.38 -0.88
C GLY A 180 -0.14 0.48 -1.44
N ALA A 181 -0.93 -0.10 -2.36
CA ALA A 181 -2.17 0.48 -2.87
C ALA A 181 -3.26 -0.57 -2.98
N SER A 182 -4.50 -0.15 -2.77
CA SER A 182 -5.68 -0.99 -2.99
C SER A 182 -6.86 -0.17 -3.51
N LEU A 183 -7.66 -0.79 -4.38
CA LEU A 183 -8.93 -0.26 -4.86
C LEU A 183 -10.03 -1.25 -4.50
N ASN A 184 -11.02 -0.81 -3.74
CA ASN A 184 -12.11 -1.66 -3.23
C ASN A 184 -11.58 -2.94 -2.53
N GLY A 185 -10.49 -2.81 -1.76
CA GLY A 185 -9.83 -3.91 -1.06
C GLY A 185 -8.94 -4.80 -1.93
N VAL A 186 -8.92 -4.63 -3.25
CA VAL A 186 -8.05 -5.36 -4.17
C VAL A 186 -6.71 -4.64 -4.29
N LYS A 187 -5.62 -5.32 -3.92
CA LYS A 187 -4.27 -4.78 -3.99
C LYS A 187 -3.76 -4.74 -5.42
N PHE A 188 -3.06 -3.67 -5.77
CA PHE A 188 -2.43 -3.50 -7.08
C PHE A 188 -1.06 -2.83 -6.96
N ASN A 189 -0.30 -2.78 -8.06
CA ASN A 189 1.03 -2.18 -8.07
C ASN A 189 0.93 -0.67 -7.83
N PRO A 190 1.42 -0.13 -6.68
CA PRO A 190 1.32 1.29 -6.37
C PRO A 190 2.09 2.18 -7.35
N GLN A 191 3.08 1.64 -8.06
CA GLN A 191 3.82 2.39 -9.07
C GLN A 191 2.90 2.90 -10.20
N SER A 192 1.79 2.20 -10.49
CA SER A 192 0.83 2.63 -11.51
C SER A 192 0.14 3.96 -11.15
N LEU A 193 0.03 4.28 -9.85
CA LEU A 193 -0.51 5.56 -9.40
C LEU A 193 0.33 6.76 -9.88
N LEU A 194 1.65 6.58 -10.00
CA LEU A 194 2.57 7.64 -10.44
C LEU A 194 2.38 8.04 -11.91
N ASN A 195 1.64 7.23 -12.68
CA ASN A 195 1.35 7.50 -14.08
C ASN A 195 0.03 8.27 -14.28
N ILE A 196 -0.82 8.36 -13.26
CA ILE A 196 -2.13 9.05 -13.33
C ILE A 196 -1.96 10.55 -13.68
N ASN A 197 -0.80 11.14 -13.37
CA ASN A 197 -0.51 12.56 -13.63
C ASN A 197 0.10 12.85 -15.00
N LYS A 198 0.50 11.85 -15.75
CA LYS A 198 1.29 12.07 -16.97
C LYS A 198 0.42 12.36 -18.18
N ASN A 199 -0.87 12.05 -18.13
CA ASN A 199 -1.79 12.26 -19.22
C ASN A 199 -2.97 13.09 -18.71
N ASN A 200 -2.97 14.39 -19.03
CA ASN A 200 -4.15 15.28 -18.88
C ASN A 200 -5.34 14.86 -19.79
N ASP A 201 -5.28 13.68 -20.40
CA ASP A 201 -6.24 13.23 -21.41
C ASP A 201 -7.37 12.35 -20.86
N PHE A 202 -7.45 12.13 -19.53
CA PHE A 202 -8.65 11.55 -18.91
C PHE A 202 -9.64 12.67 -18.56
N CYS A 203 -10.17 13.31 -19.59
CA CYS A 203 -11.41 14.07 -19.48
C CYS A 203 -12.56 13.05 -19.40
N PHE A 204 -12.96 12.66 -18.20
CA PHE A 204 -14.29 12.14 -18.00
C PHE A 204 -15.25 13.31 -18.08
N THR A 205 -15.76 13.60 -19.29
CA THR A 205 -16.98 14.39 -19.43
C THR A 205 -18.11 13.50 -18.92
N LEU A 206 -18.61 13.82 -17.72
CA LEU A 206 -19.85 13.29 -17.17
C LEU A 206 -21.04 13.78 -18.01
#